data_1fa8547a703a29cb9dc030db0ab11082
#
_entry.id   1fa8547a703a29cb9dc030db0ab11082
#
_cell.length_a   1.000
_cell.length_b   1.000
_cell.length_c   1.000
_cell.angle_alpha   90.00
_cell.angle_beta   90.00
_cell.angle_gamma   90.00
#
_symmetry.space_group_name_H-M   'P 1'
#
loop_
_entity.id
_entity.type
_entity.pdbx_description
1 polymer ?
#
loop_
_entity_poly.entity_id
_entity_poly.type
_entity_poly.pdbx_seq_one_letter_code
_entity_poly.pdbx_strand_id
1 'polypeptide(L)'
;MVTETSFCQRNREFAPIQERGNTVSERETIEVDYLIVGAGAMGMAFADTLLTETDATVAIVDRYGRPGGHWTVAYPFVRLHQPSSFYGVNSRELGTDEVDQDGWNAGLHELASSDEILTYFDQVMRKTLLPSGRVSYFPMSHYDGADPARPDVQRCHSLVSGGEFDIRVRRRTVDATYMNVTVPAMCPPKYEVASGVRLITPNQLPALEQQASHYTVVGAGKTGIDACLWLLQHGVDPSGITWIMPRDSWLLDRAQIQPGPESAASDAESFTARIRAVLESRTVEELFQRLEAGGLLLRLSSDVTPTAYRCATVSRTELEQLRRITDIVRHGRVRRIGADTVELGGATVPARPGTLYIDCTADGLEARPVVPMFSGSRITLQTLVPCQQVFSAAFAAHVEATYEDDAEKNRICVAAPHPNTALDWLRSSAHLDDLLLRWFADRGLLEWCDASRLTKYSIGSLPDELRTALFEGLHAERKQLQQLLAHEDQTVAVAVAVAVAAN
;
A
#
# COMPACT_ATOMS: atom_id res chain seq x y z
N MET A 1 -45.91 -37.63 -33.88
CA MET A 1 -46.87 -37.35 -32.80
C MET A 1 -46.01 -36.83 -31.63
N VAL A 2 -45.76 -35.55 -31.57
CA VAL A 2 -45.17 -34.89 -30.38
C VAL A 2 -45.86 -33.55 -30.31
N THR A 3 -46.54 -33.30 -29.24
CA THR A 3 -47.42 -32.17 -28.97
C THR A 3 -46.63 -30.91 -28.62
N GLU A 4 -46.89 -29.84 -29.33
CA GLU A 4 -46.49 -28.46 -29.01
C GLU A 4 -47.19 -27.98 -27.75
N THR A 5 -46.41 -27.45 -26.79
CA THR A 5 -46.97 -26.73 -25.64
C THR A 5 -46.74 -25.23 -25.85
N SER A 6 -47.87 -24.56 -26.09
CA SER A 6 -48.03 -23.12 -26.25
C SER A 6 -47.61 -22.35 -24.97
N PHE A 7 -46.68 -21.41 -25.08
CA PHE A 7 -46.36 -20.44 -24.04
C PHE A 7 -47.20 -19.17 -24.24
N CYS A 8 -48.03 -18.90 -23.27
CA CYS A 8 -48.97 -17.79 -23.22
C CYS A 8 -48.24 -16.44 -23.12
N GLN A 9 -48.30 -15.62 -24.15
CA GLN A 9 -47.96 -14.19 -24.10
C GLN A 9 -49.06 -13.44 -23.34
N ARG A 10 -48.70 -12.86 -22.18
CA ARG A 10 -49.50 -11.80 -21.55
C ARG A 10 -48.86 -10.46 -21.90
N ASN A 11 -49.48 -9.74 -22.82
CA ASN A 11 -49.24 -8.32 -23.02
C ASN A 11 -49.63 -7.57 -21.74
N ARG A 12 -48.64 -6.98 -21.05
CA ARG A 12 -48.89 -5.89 -20.11
C ARG A 12 -48.69 -4.59 -20.88
N GLU A 13 -49.79 -3.88 -21.10
CA GLU A 13 -49.77 -2.49 -21.53
C GLU A 13 -49.03 -1.68 -20.48
N PHE A 14 -47.92 -1.05 -20.88
CA PHE A 14 -47.25 -0.04 -20.07
C PHE A 14 -48.03 1.27 -20.20
N ALA A 15 -48.52 1.78 -19.08
CA ALA A 15 -49.09 3.12 -19.03
C ALA A 15 -48.03 4.16 -19.42
N PRO A 16 -48.38 5.25 -20.11
CA PRO A 16 -47.42 6.28 -20.50
C PRO A 16 -46.84 6.95 -19.26
N ILE A 17 -45.51 7.04 -19.24
CA ILE A 17 -44.75 7.82 -18.23
C ILE A 17 -45.20 9.27 -18.38
N GLN A 18 -45.92 9.79 -17.39
CA GLN A 18 -46.17 11.23 -17.28
C GLN A 18 -44.82 11.92 -17.06
N GLU A 19 -44.42 12.78 -17.99
CA GLU A 19 -43.38 13.77 -17.80
C GLU A 19 -43.76 14.64 -16.60
N ARG A 20 -43.16 14.38 -15.45
CA ARG A 20 -43.23 15.30 -14.33
C ARG A 20 -42.32 16.48 -14.70
N GLY A 21 -42.93 17.64 -14.80
CA GLY A 21 -42.26 18.90 -15.03
C GLY A 21 -41.13 19.09 -14.04
N ASN A 22 -40.05 19.73 -14.51
CA ASN A 22 -38.85 20.12 -13.79
C ASN A 22 -39.20 20.98 -12.58
N THR A 23 -39.61 20.38 -11.47
CA THR A 23 -39.39 20.95 -10.13
C THR A 23 -37.99 20.58 -9.76
N VAL A 24 -37.13 21.54 -9.48
CA VAL A 24 -35.82 21.36 -8.83
C VAL A 24 -36.08 20.45 -7.63
N SER A 25 -35.77 19.16 -7.77
CA SER A 25 -35.84 18.19 -6.70
C SER A 25 -34.87 18.70 -5.64
N GLU A 26 -35.34 19.02 -4.45
CA GLU A 26 -34.46 19.26 -3.31
C GLU A 26 -33.54 18.06 -3.22
N ARG A 27 -32.22 18.31 -3.32
CA ARG A 27 -31.21 17.25 -3.18
C ARG A 27 -31.38 16.66 -1.79
N GLU A 28 -31.41 15.35 -1.71
CA GLU A 28 -31.40 14.66 -0.42
C GLU A 28 -30.14 15.08 0.34
N THR A 29 -30.29 15.66 1.52
CA THR A 29 -29.18 16.11 2.36
C THR A 29 -29.10 15.24 3.59
N ILE A 30 -27.95 14.60 3.79
CA ILE A 30 -27.62 13.76 4.93
C ILE A 30 -26.68 14.55 5.83
N GLU A 31 -26.87 14.51 7.15
CA GLU A 31 -26.00 15.20 8.10
C GLU A 31 -25.21 14.20 8.96
N VAL A 32 -23.89 14.41 9.02
CA VAL A 32 -22.95 13.56 9.77
C VAL A 32 -21.84 14.40 10.40
N ASP A 33 -21.13 13.81 11.36
CA ASP A 33 -19.93 14.44 11.94
C ASP A 33 -18.76 14.38 10.99
N TYR A 34 -18.53 13.23 10.34
CA TYR A 34 -17.43 13.01 9.42
C TYR A 34 -17.90 12.42 8.09
N LEU A 35 -17.31 12.92 7.01
CA LEU A 35 -17.37 12.25 5.70
C LEU A 35 -16.01 11.62 5.41
N ILE A 36 -15.98 10.32 5.17
CA ILE A 36 -14.79 9.59 4.72
C ILE A 36 -14.91 9.33 3.22
N VAL A 37 -13.97 9.86 2.46
CA VAL A 37 -13.86 9.63 1.02
C VAL A 37 -12.91 8.47 0.77
N GLY A 38 -13.44 7.33 0.35
CA GLY A 38 -12.74 6.08 0.10
C GLY A 38 -12.95 5.04 1.20
N ALA A 39 -13.57 3.90 0.85
CA ALA A 39 -13.71 2.69 1.68
C ALA A 39 -12.56 1.68 1.46
N GLY A 40 -11.36 2.18 1.13
CA GLY A 40 -10.14 1.39 1.10
C GLY A 40 -9.63 1.09 2.51
N ALA A 41 -8.52 0.36 2.61
CA ALA A 41 -7.98 -0.09 3.89
C ALA A 41 -7.76 1.05 4.90
N MET A 42 -7.22 2.21 4.46
CA MET A 42 -7.01 3.36 5.34
C MET A 42 -8.33 3.98 5.81
N GLY A 43 -9.30 4.16 4.90
CA GLY A 43 -10.62 4.71 5.26
C GLY A 43 -11.38 3.80 6.23
N MET A 44 -11.29 2.49 6.04
CA MET A 44 -11.90 1.50 6.92
C MET A 44 -11.23 1.47 8.30
N ALA A 45 -9.88 1.53 8.35
CA ALA A 45 -9.14 1.57 9.62
C ALA A 45 -9.39 2.86 10.42
N PHE A 46 -9.48 3.99 9.72
CA PHE A 46 -9.84 5.28 10.34
C PHE A 46 -11.27 5.23 10.89
N ALA A 47 -12.25 4.75 10.09
CA ALA A 47 -13.65 4.67 10.50
C ALA A 47 -13.83 3.78 11.74
N ASP A 48 -13.20 2.61 11.76
CA ASP A 48 -13.26 1.66 12.85
C ASP A 48 -12.76 2.26 14.17
N THR A 49 -11.57 2.86 14.16
CA THR A 49 -11.00 3.48 15.37
C THR A 49 -11.82 4.69 15.82
N LEU A 50 -12.24 5.57 14.91
CA LEU A 50 -13.08 6.73 15.25
C LEU A 50 -14.39 6.33 15.91
N LEU A 51 -15.07 5.30 15.37
CA LEU A 51 -16.33 4.81 15.91
C LEU A 51 -16.16 4.06 17.23
N THR A 52 -15.02 3.45 17.47
CA THR A 52 -14.72 2.77 18.74
C THR A 52 -14.44 3.78 19.85
N GLU A 53 -13.82 4.91 19.53
CA GLU A 53 -13.34 5.88 20.50
C GLU A 53 -14.27 7.10 20.67
N THR A 54 -15.29 7.25 19.80
CA THR A 54 -16.22 8.39 19.83
C THR A 54 -17.66 7.95 19.54
N ASP A 55 -18.61 8.85 19.79
CA ASP A 55 -20.02 8.69 19.41
C ASP A 55 -20.35 9.31 18.04
N ALA A 56 -19.34 9.62 17.24
CA ALA A 56 -19.49 10.32 15.96
C ALA A 56 -20.32 9.53 14.94
N THR A 57 -21.07 10.27 14.12
CA THR A 57 -21.75 9.75 12.93
C THR A 57 -20.87 9.94 11.69
N VAL A 58 -20.88 8.96 10.79
CA VAL A 58 -19.97 8.89 9.65
C VAL A 58 -20.72 8.58 8.36
N ALA A 59 -20.44 9.32 7.28
CA ALA A 59 -20.75 8.91 5.93
C ALA A 59 -19.47 8.40 5.26
N ILE A 60 -19.56 7.28 4.53
CA ILE A 60 -18.45 6.73 3.74
C ILE A 60 -18.89 6.70 2.28
N VAL A 61 -18.15 7.41 1.41
CA VAL A 61 -18.40 7.45 -0.04
C VAL A 61 -17.28 6.72 -0.75
N ASP A 62 -17.60 5.76 -1.62
CA ASP A 62 -16.61 5.02 -2.40
C ASP A 62 -17.05 4.81 -3.84
N ARG A 63 -16.09 4.92 -4.79
CA ARG A 63 -16.30 4.69 -6.21
C ARG A 63 -16.55 3.23 -6.58
N TYR A 64 -16.15 2.30 -5.73
CA TYR A 64 -16.33 0.87 -5.96
C TYR A 64 -17.61 0.34 -5.33
N GLY A 65 -18.10 -0.78 -5.85
CA GLY A 65 -19.36 -1.41 -5.39
C GLY A 65 -19.24 -2.14 -4.05
N ARG A 66 -18.02 -2.27 -3.52
CA ARG A 66 -17.70 -2.92 -2.24
C ARG A 66 -16.49 -2.26 -1.58
N PRO A 67 -16.34 -2.35 -0.25
CA PRO A 67 -15.15 -1.86 0.43
C PRO A 67 -13.90 -2.68 0.06
N GLY A 68 -12.72 -2.07 0.19
CA GLY A 68 -11.43 -2.69 -0.12
C GLY A 68 -10.53 -1.85 -1.03
N GLY A 69 -11.04 -0.78 -1.63
CA GLY A 69 -10.25 0.14 -2.46
C GLY A 69 -9.57 -0.58 -3.63
N HIS A 70 -8.26 -0.43 -3.79
CA HIS A 70 -7.50 -1.03 -4.91
C HIS A 70 -7.51 -2.57 -4.94
N TRP A 71 -7.81 -3.24 -3.84
CA TRP A 71 -7.97 -4.70 -3.80
C TRP A 71 -9.09 -5.18 -4.72
N THR A 72 -10.11 -4.35 -4.97
CA THR A 72 -11.24 -4.68 -5.87
C THR A 72 -10.80 -4.86 -7.33
N VAL A 73 -9.64 -4.36 -7.71
CA VAL A 73 -9.07 -4.39 -9.06
C VAL A 73 -7.66 -5.01 -9.09
N ALA A 74 -7.17 -5.50 -7.97
CA ALA A 74 -5.91 -6.21 -7.89
C ALA A 74 -5.96 -7.56 -8.64
N TYR A 75 -4.78 -8.10 -8.99
CA TYR A 75 -4.71 -9.40 -9.65
C TYR A 75 -5.09 -10.54 -8.69
N PRO A 76 -5.77 -11.62 -9.17
CA PRO A 76 -6.40 -12.60 -8.29
C PRO A 76 -5.46 -13.39 -7.39
N PHE A 77 -4.18 -13.54 -7.78
CA PHE A 77 -3.19 -14.27 -7.00
C PHE A 77 -2.34 -13.38 -6.07
N VAL A 78 -2.68 -12.09 -5.93
CA VAL A 78 -1.98 -11.23 -4.99
C VAL A 78 -2.26 -11.66 -3.55
N ARG A 79 -1.20 -11.68 -2.75
CA ARG A 79 -1.28 -11.82 -1.29
C ARG A 79 -0.63 -10.64 -0.60
N LEU A 80 -0.97 -10.40 0.64
CA LEU A 80 -0.17 -9.54 1.50
C LEU A 80 1.28 -10.03 1.47
N HIS A 81 2.21 -9.14 1.66
CA HIS A 81 3.63 -9.52 1.79
C HIS A 81 4.14 -9.39 3.24
N GLN A 82 3.27 -9.00 4.14
CA GLN A 82 3.41 -9.05 5.60
C GLN A 82 2.31 -9.93 6.17
N PRO A 83 2.46 -10.50 7.37
CA PRO A 83 1.42 -11.29 8.03
C PRO A 83 0.07 -10.60 8.08
N SER A 84 -0.98 -11.39 7.91
CA SER A 84 -2.38 -10.92 7.86
C SER A 84 -2.79 -10.16 9.11
N SER A 85 -2.29 -10.58 10.28
CA SER A 85 -2.60 -9.99 11.57
C SER A 85 -2.26 -8.51 11.69
N PHE A 86 -1.27 -8.00 10.93
CA PHE A 86 -0.92 -6.57 10.91
C PHE A 86 -1.78 -5.73 9.96
N TYR A 87 -2.78 -6.34 9.30
CA TYR A 87 -3.61 -5.64 8.32
C TYR A 87 -5.08 -5.59 8.72
N GLY A 88 -5.81 -4.62 8.17
CA GLY A 88 -7.24 -4.45 8.39
C GLY A 88 -7.59 -3.32 9.35
N VAL A 89 -8.47 -3.58 10.33
CA VAL A 89 -8.96 -2.63 11.35
C VAL A 89 -8.65 -3.12 12.75
N ASN A 90 -8.60 -2.25 13.75
CA ASN A 90 -8.26 -2.63 15.13
C ASN A 90 -9.28 -3.57 15.80
N SER A 91 -10.57 -3.36 15.55
CA SER A 91 -11.65 -4.10 16.22
C SER A 91 -11.84 -5.54 15.74
N ARG A 92 -11.19 -5.92 14.63
CA ARG A 92 -11.37 -7.23 14.00
C ARG A 92 -10.08 -7.72 13.35
N GLU A 93 -9.72 -8.94 13.62
CA GLU A 93 -8.56 -9.61 12.99
C GLU A 93 -8.85 -10.02 11.55
N LEU A 94 -7.81 -9.97 10.71
CA LEU A 94 -7.77 -10.56 9.38
C LEU A 94 -6.98 -11.86 9.45
N GLY A 95 -7.57 -12.95 8.94
CA GLY A 95 -6.96 -14.26 8.95
C GLY A 95 -7.20 -15.02 10.24
N THR A 96 -6.43 -16.06 10.47
CA THR A 96 -6.50 -16.97 11.61
C THR A 96 -5.25 -16.93 12.48
N ASP A 97 -4.25 -16.13 12.08
CA ASP A 97 -2.92 -16.01 12.68
C ASP A 97 -2.14 -17.36 12.73
N GLU A 98 -2.45 -18.26 11.79
CA GLU A 98 -1.78 -19.54 11.66
C GLU A 98 -0.44 -19.42 10.92
N VAL A 99 0.46 -20.37 11.19
CA VAL A 99 1.73 -20.52 10.49
C VAL A 99 1.53 -21.45 9.29
N ASP A 100 1.89 -20.99 8.08
CA ASP A 100 1.85 -21.78 6.86
C ASP A 100 2.75 -23.02 7.00
N GLN A 101 2.19 -24.21 6.74
CA GLN A 101 2.91 -25.48 6.86
C GLN A 101 3.61 -25.85 5.55
N ASP A 102 3.14 -25.35 4.43
CA ASP A 102 3.56 -25.72 3.08
C ASP A 102 3.88 -24.50 2.21
N GLY A 103 4.51 -24.74 1.06
CA GLY A 103 4.80 -23.74 0.05
C GLY A 103 5.99 -22.84 0.40
N TRP A 104 6.08 -21.71 -0.29
CA TRP A 104 7.25 -20.82 -0.17
C TRP A 104 7.17 -19.88 1.03
N ASN A 105 6.05 -19.87 1.74
CA ASN A 105 5.86 -19.15 3.00
C ASN A 105 5.91 -20.08 4.22
N ALA A 106 6.17 -21.38 4.04
CA ALA A 106 6.20 -22.37 5.14
C ALA A 106 7.08 -21.90 6.32
N GLY A 107 6.55 -22.08 7.54
CA GLY A 107 7.19 -21.66 8.78
C GLY A 107 7.00 -20.19 9.15
N LEU A 108 6.25 -19.41 8.35
CA LEU A 108 5.92 -18.02 8.60
C LEU A 108 4.39 -17.85 8.69
N HIS A 109 3.93 -16.83 9.42
CA HIS A 109 2.50 -16.54 9.54
C HIS A 109 1.87 -16.24 8.17
N GLU A 110 0.60 -16.64 8.06
CA GLU A 110 -0.19 -16.59 6.84
C GLU A 110 -0.27 -15.21 6.20
N LEU A 111 -0.42 -15.23 4.88
CA LEU A 111 -0.58 -14.04 4.05
C LEU A 111 -1.97 -14.05 3.39
N ALA A 112 -2.85 -13.15 3.79
CA ALA A 112 -4.19 -13.06 3.22
C ALA A 112 -4.13 -12.77 1.71
N SER A 113 -4.94 -13.49 0.96
CA SER A 113 -5.22 -13.25 -0.46
C SER A 113 -6.13 -12.05 -0.66
N SER A 114 -6.22 -11.57 -1.91
CA SER A 114 -7.16 -10.50 -2.28
C SER A 114 -8.61 -10.83 -1.92
N ASP A 115 -9.03 -12.08 -2.10
CA ASP A 115 -10.40 -12.52 -1.82
C ASP A 115 -10.69 -12.53 -0.32
N GLU A 116 -9.75 -12.97 0.49
CA GLU A 116 -9.84 -12.91 1.96
C GLU A 116 -9.92 -11.48 2.45
N ILE A 117 -9.09 -10.58 1.92
CA ILE A 117 -9.09 -9.15 2.25
C ILE A 117 -10.43 -8.49 1.87
N LEU A 118 -10.94 -8.76 0.68
CA LEU A 118 -12.22 -8.20 0.23
C LEU A 118 -13.39 -8.73 1.04
N THR A 119 -13.38 -10.02 1.36
CA THR A 119 -14.39 -10.66 2.22
C THR A 119 -14.33 -10.08 3.63
N TYR A 120 -13.14 -9.88 4.16
CA TYR A 120 -12.91 -9.28 5.46
C TYR A 120 -13.47 -7.84 5.52
N PHE A 121 -13.15 -6.96 4.58
CA PHE A 121 -13.67 -5.60 4.58
C PHE A 121 -15.19 -5.54 4.38
N ASP A 122 -15.77 -6.44 3.59
CA ASP A 122 -17.22 -6.56 3.50
C ASP A 122 -17.85 -6.98 4.84
N GLN A 123 -17.19 -7.89 5.57
CA GLN A 123 -17.63 -8.27 6.91
C GLN A 123 -17.47 -7.13 7.93
N VAL A 124 -16.35 -6.37 7.90
CA VAL A 124 -16.17 -5.20 8.76
C VAL A 124 -17.29 -4.19 8.48
N MET A 125 -17.56 -3.87 7.23
CA MET A 125 -18.65 -2.96 6.86
C MET A 125 -20.00 -3.45 7.37
N ARG A 126 -20.38 -4.70 7.05
CA ARG A 126 -21.73 -5.24 7.31
C ARG A 126 -21.96 -5.72 8.73
N LYS A 127 -20.91 -6.15 9.44
CA LYS A 127 -21.05 -6.75 10.78
C LYS A 127 -20.56 -5.86 11.92
N THR A 128 -19.77 -4.81 11.59
CA THR A 128 -19.22 -3.89 12.60
C THR A 128 -19.72 -2.45 12.36
N LEU A 129 -19.43 -1.86 11.19
CA LEU A 129 -19.69 -0.44 10.96
C LEU A 129 -21.18 -0.12 10.81
N LEU A 130 -21.86 -0.74 9.84
CA LEU A 130 -23.30 -0.48 9.61
C LEU A 130 -24.20 -0.82 10.80
N PRO A 131 -24.01 -1.95 11.53
CA PRO A 131 -24.83 -2.28 12.68
C PRO A 131 -24.70 -1.33 13.86
N SER A 132 -23.66 -0.48 13.90
CA SER A 132 -23.54 0.60 14.90
C SER A 132 -24.68 1.61 14.82
N GLY A 133 -25.41 1.67 13.69
CA GLY A 133 -26.44 2.69 13.42
C GLY A 133 -25.88 4.10 13.19
N ARG A 134 -24.55 4.27 13.22
CA ARG A 134 -23.85 5.55 13.08
C ARG A 134 -23.16 5.74 11.73
N VAL A 135 -23.22 4.74 10.84
CA VAL A 135 -22.56 4.76 9.53
C VAL A 135 -23.57 4.72 8.40
N SER A 136 -23.45 5.65 7.46
CA SER A 136 -24.10 5.62 6.15
C SER A 136 -23.07 5.32 5.06
N TYR A 137 -23.26 4.26 4.27
CA TYR A 137 -22.33 3.84 3.25
C TYR A 137 -22.90 4.04 1.85
N PHE A 138 -22.16 4.75 0.99
CA PHE A 138 -22.52 5.10 -0.37
C PHE A 138 -21.51 4.48 -1.36
N PRO A 139 -21.66 3.19 -1.71
CA PRO A 139 -20.86 2.57 -2.76
C PRO A 139 -21.27 3.11 -4.14
N MET A 140 -20.42 2.89 -5.16
CA MET A 140 -20.66 3.36 -6.54
C MET A 140 -21.01 4.85 -6.59
N SER A 141 -20.33 5.65 -5.77
CA SER A 141 -20.57 7.09 -5.66
C SER A 141 -19.26 7.87 -5.77
N HIS A 142 -19.32 9.01 -6.42
CA HIS A 142 -18.21 9.93 -6.58
C HIS A 142 -18.36 11.13 -5.63
N TYR A 143 -17.25 11.54 -5.04
CA TYR A 143 -17.14 12.76 -4.28
C TYR A 143 -16.70 13.91 -5.18
N ASP A 144 -17.53 14.93 -5.33
CA ASP A 144 -17.30 16.05 -6.25
C ASP A 144 -16.61 17.24 -5.57
N GLY A 145 -16.46 17.20 -4.24
CA GLY A 145 -15.87 18.27 -3.46
C GLY A 145 -16.87 19.05 -2.64
N ALA A 146 -16.38 20.05 -1.91
CA ALA A 146 -17.22 20.94 -1.13
C ALA A 146 -18.02 21.88 -2.03
N ASP A 147 -19.25 22.21 -1.62
CA ASP A 147 -20.03 23.27 -2.24
C ASP A 147 -19.33 24.61 -2.03
N PRO A 148 -18.97 25.37 -3.09
CA PRO A 148 -18.25 26.63 -2.94
C PRO A 148 -19.02 27.70 -2.12
N ALA A 149 -20.35 27.66 -2.10
CA ALA A 149 -21.20 28.57 -1.35
C ALA A 149 -21.49 28.09 0.07
N ARG A 150 -21.34 26.78 0.33
CA ARG A 150 -21.62 26.16 1.62
C ARG A 150 -20.51 25.14 1.92
N PRO A 151 -19.35 25.56 2.42
CA PRO A 151 -18.17 24.68 2.61
C PRO A 151 -18.40 23.48 3.53
N ASP A 152 -19.40 23.53 4.39
CA ASP A 152 -19.88 22.43 5.25
C ASP A 152 -20.67 21.37 4.47
N VAL A 153 -21.11 21.65 3.24
CA VAL A 153 -21.86 20.73 2.38
C VAL A 153 -20.94 20.14 1.33
N GLN A 154 -20.87 18.82 1.30
CA GLN A 154 -20.06 18.03 0.37
C GLN A 154 -20.96 17.43 -0.70
N ARG A 155 -20.62 17.66 -1.97
CA ARG A 155 -21.38 17.17 -3.13
C ARG A 155 -20.93 15.79 -3.54
N CYS A 156 -21.89 14.93 -3.84
CA CYS A 156 -21.65 13.58 -4.33
C CYS A 156 -22.66 13.24 -5.42
N HIS A 157 -22.30 12.26 -6.27
CA HIS A 157 -23.23 11.67 -7.20
C HIS A 157 -23.05 10.17 -7.34
N SER A 158 -24.14 9.47 -7.66
CA SER A 158 -24.10 8.04 -7.97
C SER A 158 -23.50 7.80 -9.36
N LEU A 159 -22.49 6.94 -9.44
CA LEU A 159 -21.87 6.52 -10.71
C LEU A 159 -22.80 5.64 -11.56
N VAL A 160 -23.88 5.11 -10.97
CA VAL A 160 -24.83 4.22 -11.66
C VAL A 160 -26.02 5.00 -12.21
N SER A 161 -26.65 5.84 -11.37
CA SER A 161 -27.85 6.57 -11.74
C SER A 161 -27.60 8.02 -12.17
N GLY A 162 -26.42 8.57 -11.86
CA GLY A 162 -26.13 9.99 -11.99
C GLY A 162 -26.86 10.88 -10.97
N GLY A 163 -27.64 10.29 -10.04
CA GLY A 163 -28.35 11.01 -9.00
C GLY A 163 -27.40 11.76 -8.07
N GLU A 164 -27.64 13.05 -7.88
CA GLU A 164 -26.85 13.92 -7.01
C GLU A 164 -27.42 13.94 -5.59
N PHE A 165 -26.54 13.98 -4.58
CA PHE A 165 -26.91 14.15 -3.17
C PHE A 165 -25.86 14.97 -2.45
N ASP A 166 -26.27 15.60 -1.36
CA ASP A 166 -25.44 16.45 -0.53
C ASP A 166 -25.20 15.81 0.85
N ILE A 167 -23.99 15.89 1.36
CA ILE A 167 -23.64 15.47 2.72
C ILE A 167 -23.19 16.69 3.50
N ARG A 168 -23.95 17.08 4.55
CA ARG A 168 -23.53 18.12 5.48
C ARG A 168 -22.59 17.53 6.52
N VAL A 169 -21.39 18.08 6.62
CA VAL A 169 -20.34 17.61 7.51
C VAL A 169 -20.16 18.61 8.65
N ARG A 170 -20.41 18.17 9.89
CA ARG A 170 -20.32 19.03 11.08
C ARG A 170 -18.91 19.24 11.57
N ARG A 171 -18.03 18.25 11.38
CA ARG A 171 -16.64 18.29 11.85
C ARG A 171 -15.66 18.30 10.69
N ARG A 172 -15.37 17.13 10.08
CA ARG A 172 -14.30 17.04 9.07
C ARG A 172 -14.63 16.08 7.92
N THR A 173 -14.12 16.41 6.75
CA THR A 173 -14.01 15.51 5.61
C THR A 173 -12.65 14.83 5.64
N VAL A 174 -12.63 13.49 5.60
CA VAL A 174 -11.43 12.64 5.65
C VAL A 174 -11.13 12.14 4.24
N ASP A 175 -10.01 12.58 3.68
CA ASP A 175 -9.50 12.06 2.40
C ASP A 175 -8.66 10.80 2.64
N ALA A 176 -9.26 9.64 2.43
CA ALA A 176 -8.59 8.35 2.49
C ALA A 176 -8.07 7.90 1.10
N THR A 177 -8.11 8.78 0.09
CA THR A 177 -7.67 8.49 -1.29
C THR A 177 -6.35 9.17 -1.63
N TYR A 178 -5.81 10.01 -0.76
CA TYR A 178 -4.62 10.82 -1.03
C TYR A 178 -3.41 10.00 -1.47
N MET A 179 -3.19 8.82 -0.89
CA MET A 179 -2.07 7.95 -1.25
C MET A 179 -2.17 7.36 -2.67
N ASN A 180 -3.34 7.44 -3.30
CA ASN A 180 -3.62 7.09 -4.69
C ASN A 180 -2.93 5.82 -5.19
N VAL A 181 -3.26 4.69 -4.55
CA VAL A 181 -2.69 3.39 -4.94
C VAL A 181 -3.21 2.98 -6.31
N THR A 182 -2.30 2.69 -7.23
CA THR A 182 -2.62 2.21 -8.57
C THR A 182 -2.03 0.82 -8.83
N VAL A 183 -2.77 0.00 -9.57
CA VAL A 183 -2.34 -1.33 -10.03
C VAL A 183 -2.38 -1.39 -11.56
N PRO A 184 -1.64 -2.31 -12.21
CA PRO A 184 -1.53 -2.32 -13.68
C PRO A 184 -2.87 -2.39 -14.42
N ALA A 185 -3.88 -3.04 -13.85
CA ALA A 185 -5.22 -3.12 -14.44
C ALA A 185 -5.99 -1.79 -14.49
N MET A 186 -5.53 -0.76 -13.76
CA MET A 186 -6.20 0.55 -13.69
C MET A 186 -5.73 1.54 -14.75
N CYS A 187 -4.56 1.32 -15.34
CA CYS A 187 -3.92 2.29 -16.22
C CYS A 187 -3.30 1.58 -17.43
N PRO A 188 -3.28 2.21 -18.61
CA PRO A 188 -2.48 1.72 -19.72
C PRO A 188 -0.98 1.72 -19.36
N PRO A 189 -0.15 0.89 -20.01
CA PRO A 189 1.29 0.90 -19.79
C PRO A 189 1.89 2.29 -20.12
N LYS A 190 2.94 2.67 -19.38
CA LYS A 190 3.63 3.97 -19.56
C LYS A 190 4.64 3.96 -20.73
N TYR A 191 4.51 3.03 -21.65
CA TYR A 191 5.39 2.84 -22.81
C TYR A 191 4.57 2.43 -24.04
N GLU A 192 5.12 2.62 -25.20
CA GLU A 192 4.47 2.27 -26.46
C GLU A 192 4.50 0.76 -26.70
N VAL A 193 3.41 0.25 -27.28
CA VAL A 193 3.28 -1.16 -27.64
C VAL A 193 2.84 -1.26 -29.11
N ALA A 194 3.67 -1.92 -29.92
CA ALA A 194 3.36 -2.08 -31.34
C ALA A 194 2.18 -3.02 -31.59
N SER A 195 1.49 -2.82 -32.70
CA SER A 195 0.41 -3.71 -33.11
C SER A 195 0.91 -5.15 -33.26
N GLY A 196 0.12 -6.12 -32.78
CA GLY A 196 0.46 -7.54 -32.82
C GLY A 196 1.32 -8.05 -31.65
N VAL A 197 1.86 -7.16 -30.79
CA VAL A 197 2.52 -7.56 -29.55
C VAL A 197 1.48 -8.03 -28.53
N ARG A 198 1.70 -9.21 -27.95
CA ARG A 198 0.84 -9.77 -26.90
C ARG A 198 1.27 -9.19 -25.55
N LEU A 199 0.50 -8.23 -25.04
CA LEU A 199 0.68 -7.64 -23.72
C LEU A 199 -0.54 -7.88 -22.86
N ILE A 200 -0.34 -8.30 -21.61
CA ILE A 200 -1.39 -8.47 -20.59
C ILE A 200 -0.98 -7.81 -19.29
N THR A 201 -1.95 -7.62 -18.39
CA THR A 201 -1.68 -7.35 -16.97
C THR A 201 -1.68 -8.66 -16.17
N PRO A 202 -1.14 -8.70 -14.95
CA PRO A 202 -1.19 -9.88 -14.09
C PRO A 202 -2.61 -10.40 -13.84
N ASN A 203 -3.62 -9.55 -13.91
CA ASN A 203 -5.03 -9.94 -13.78
C ASN A 203 -5.46 -11.00 -14.81
N GLN A 204 -4.85 -11.01 -15.98
CA GLN A 204 -5.18 -11.91 -17.08
C GLN A 204 -4.38 -13.22 -17.06
N LEU A 205 -3.33 -13.33 -16.23
CA LEU A 205 -2.52 -14.55 -16.13
C LEU A 205 -3.35 -15.81 -15.79
N PRO A 206 -4.24 -15.80 -14.78
CA PRO A 206 -5.04 -16.98 -14.45
C PRO A 206 -6.08 -17.36 -15.51
N ALA A 207 -6.33 -16.50 -16.50
CA ALA A 207 -7.28 -16.72 -17.59
C ALA A 207 -6.60 -17.02 -18.93
N LEU A 208 -5.31 -17.42 -18.93
CA LEU A 208 -4.61 -17.78 -20.15
C LEU A 208 -5.19 -19.07 -20.74
N GLU A 209 -5.64 -19.01 -21.99
CA GLU A 209 -6.14 -20.17 -22.72
C GLU A 209 -5.04 -20.94 -23.44
N GLN A 210 -3.90 -20.31 -23.69
CA GLN A 210 -2.79 -20.89 -24.43
C GLN A 210 -1.45 -20.52 -23.80
N GLN A 211 -0.57 -21.50 -23.71
CA GLN A 211 0.82 -21.30 -23.30
C GLN A 211 1.54 -20.37 -24.28
N ALA A 212 2.34 -19.45 -23.75
CA ALA A 212 3.29 -18.70 -24.55
C ALA A 212 4.62 -19.48 -24.70
N SER A 213 5.33 -19.24 -25.80
CA SER A 213 6.66 -19.84 -25.97
C SER A 213 7.71 -19.18 -25.04
N HIS A 214 7.44 -17.94 -24.60
CA HIS A 214 8.28 -17.18 -23.70
C HIS A 214 7.45 -16.14 -22.95
N TYR A 215 7.84 -15.80 -21.73
CA TYR A 215 7.21 -14.79 -20.89
C TYR A 215 8.20 -13.66 -20.59
N THR A 216 7.78 -12.42 -20.71
CA THR A 216 8.59 -11.26 -20.33
C THR A 216 7.84 -10.44 -19.29
N VAL A 217 8.34 -10.44 -18.05
CA VAL A 217 7.78 -9.64 -16.94
C VAL A 217 8.41 -8.25 -16.97
N VAL A 218 7.60 -7.21 -17.06
CA VAL A 218 8.03 -5.81 -17.13
C VAL A 218 7.75 -5.11 -15.82
N GLY A 219 8.80 -4.84 -15.03
CA GLY A 219 8.72 -4.17 -13.73
C GLY A 219 9.31 -4.98 -12.59
N ALA A 220 9.93 -4.28 -11.62
CA ALA A 220 10.72 -4.88 -10.53
C ALA A 220 10.10 -4.70 -9.14
N GLY A 221 8.85 -4.22 -9.06
CA GLY A 221 8.11 -4.07 -7.80
C GLY A 221 7.44 -5.37 -7.35
N LYS A 222 6.66 -5.30 -6.25
CA LYS A 222 5.90 -6.44 -5.70
C LYS A 222 5.11 -7.18 -6.78
N THR A 223 4.42 -6.44 -7.67
CA THR A 223 3.64 -7.03 -8.77
C THR A 223 4.50 -7.87 -9.73
N GLY A 224 5.71 -7.40 -10.05
CA GLY A 224 6.64 -8.15 -10.90
C GLY A 224 7.20 -9.38 -10.20
N ILE A 225 7.50 -9.27 -8.90
CA ILE A 225 7.91 -10.40 -8.05
C ILE A 225 6.82 -11.47 -8.04
N ASP A 226 5.57 -11.09 -7.78
CA ASP A 226 4.45 -12.02 -7.74
C ASP A 226 4.18 -12.68 -9.10
N ALA A 227 4.29 -11.93 -10.19
CA ALA A 227 4.13 -12.49 -11.54
C ALA A 227 5.24 -13.53 -11.84
N CYS A 228 6.49 -13.26 -11.47
CA CYS A 228 7.59 -14.22 -11.61
C CYS A 228 7.35 -15.46 -10.75
N LEU A 229 6.99 -15.29 -9.48
CA LEU A 229 6.72 -16.42 -8.58
C LEU A 229 5.51 -17.24 -9.07
N TRP A 230 4.46 -16.58 -9.54
CA TRP A 230 3.28 -17.24 -10.08
C TRP A 230 3.64 -18.12 -11.31
N LEU A 231 4.42 -17.61 -12.25
CA LEU A 231 4.88 -18.36 -13.41
C LEU A 231 5.69 -19.60 -13.00
N LEU A 232 6.64 -19.44 -12.07
CA LEU A 232 7.45 -20.53 -11.54
C LEU A 232 6.61 -21.58 -10.82
N GLN A 233 5.62 -21.15 -10.03
CA GLN A 233 4.71 -22.05 -9.30
C GLN A 233 3.84 -22.88 -10.25
N HIS A 234 3.51 -22.31 -11.43
CA HIS A 234 2.75 -23.01 -12.48
C HIS A 234 3.63 -23.78 -13.47
N GLY A 235 4.91 -24.02 -13.11
CA GLY A 235 5.80 -24.91 -13.84
C GLY A 235 6.44 -24.29 -15.09
N VAL A 236 6.41 -22.96 -15.24
CA VAL A 236 7.17 -22.30 -16.30
C VAL A 236 8.66 -22.48 -16.00
N ASP A 237 9.42 -23.00 -16.98
CA ASP A 237 10.87 -23.11 -16.85
C ASP A 237 11.51 -21.73 -16.65
N PRO A 238 12.40 -21.54 -15.67
CA PRO A 238 13.05 -20.24 -15.45
C PRO A 238 13.74 -19.66 -16.70
N SER A 239 14.25 -20.51 -17.60
CA SER A 239 14.83 -20.07 -18.89
C SER A 239 13.80 -19.55 -19.89
N GLY A 240 12.51 -19.84 -19.67
CA GLY A 240 11.37 -19.31 -20.43
C GLY A 240 10.89 -17.97 -19.93
N ILE A 241 11.56 -17.36 -18.93
CA ILE A 241 11.19 -16.07 -18.33
C ILE A 241 12.31 -15.08 -18.53
N THR A 242 12.00 -13.94 -19.15
CA THR A 242 12.85 -12.72 -19.12
C THR A 242 12.23 -11.73 -18.12
N TRP A 243 13.04 -11.16 -17.23
CA TRP A 243 12.57 -10.16 -16.28
C TRP A 243 13.23 -8.80 -16.56
N ILE A 244 12.44 -7.82 -17.05
CA ILE A 244 12.92 -6.46 -17.29
C ILE A 244 12.80 -5.67 -16.00
N MET A 245 13.95 -5.38 -15.43
CA MET A 245 14.12 -4.77 -14.12
C MET A 245 14.98 -3.50 -14.25
N PRO A 246 14.36 -2.29 -14.26
CA PRO A 246 15.15 -1.06 -14.46
C PRO A 246 16.10 -0.76 -13.30
N ARG A 247 15.80 -1.21 -12.11
CA ARG A 247 16.61 -1.09 -10.90
C ARG A 247 16.33 -2.28 -9.98
N ASP A 248 17.35 -2.91 -9.44
CA ASP A 248 17.22 -3.86 -8.35
C ASP A 248 16.79 -3.13 -7.06
N SER A 249 15.95 -3.77 -6.27
CA SER A 249 15.49 -3.26 -4.99
C SER A 249 16.09 -4.06 -3.83
N TRP A 250 16.43 -3.38 -2.76
CA TRP A 250 16.57 -4.02 -1.46
C TRP A 250 15.23 -4.63 -1.05
N LEU A 251 15.26 -5.84 -0.52
CA LEU A 251 14.10 -6.61 -0.10
C LEU A 251 14.13 -6.79 1.41
N LEU A 252 12.97 -6.79 2.04
CA LEU A 252 12.82 -7.15 3.44
C LEU A 252 12.68 -8.67 3.57
N ASP A 253 13.31 -9.25 4.58
CA ASP A 253 13.09 -10.65 4.96
C ASP A 253 11.79 -10.76 5.75
N ARG A 254 10.82 -11.51 5.24
CA ARG A 254 9.53 -11.70 5.92
C ARG A 254 9.68 -12.33 7.31
N ALA A 255 10.71 -13.14 7.52
CA ALA A 255 10.99 -13.73 8.81
C ALA A 255 11.28 -12.69 9.91
N GLN A 256 11.66 -11.46 9.54
CA GLN A 256 11.88 -10.35 10.47
C GLN A 256 10.61 -9.54 10.77
N ILE A 257 9.47 -9.93 10.20
CA ILE A 257 8.20 -9.20 10.34
C ILE A 257 7.12 -10.25 10.68
N GLN A 258 7.24 -10.84 11.87
CA GLN A 258 6.30 -11.85 12.34
C GLN A 258 5.52 -11.34 13.55
N PRO A 259 4.24 -11.70 13.72
CA PRO A 259 3.45 -11.37 14.88
C PRO A 259 3.73 -12.33 16.04
N GLY A 260 3.14 -12.02 17.19
CA GLY A 260 3.10 -12.91 18.35
C GLY A 260 4.28 -12.74 19.32
N PRO A 261 4.11 -13.21 20.56
CA PRO A 261 5.12 -13.10 21.61
C PRO A 261 6.38 -13.94 21.32
N GLU A 262 6.27 -14.98 20.50
CA GLU A 262 7.39 -15.81 20.05
C GLU A 262 8.37 -15.06 19.14
N SER A 263 7.91 -14.03 18.43
CA SER A 263 8.76 -13.18 17.61
C SER A 263 9.50 -12.09 18.41
N ALA A 264 9.09 -11.81 19.64
CA ALA A 264 9.60 -10.68 20.42
C ALA A 264 11.12 -10.70 20.62
N ALA A 265 11.71 -11.88 20.84
CA ALA A 265 13.17 -12.01 20.95
C ALA A 265 13.88 -11.70 19.63
N SER A 266 13.37 -12.21 18.52
CA SER A 266 13.89 -11.95 17.16
C SER A 266 13.70 -10.48 16.77
N ASP A 267 12.60 -9.87 17.14
CA ASP A 267 12.33 -8.45 16.90
C ASP A 267 13.32 -7.55 17.67
N ALA A 268 13.57 -7.87 18.94
CA ALA A 268 14.57 -7.15 19.76
C ALA A 268 15.99 -7.31 19.19
N GLU A 269 16.35 -8.51 18.73
CA GLU A 269 17.64 -8.77 18.08
C GLU A 269 17.75 -7.99 16.78
N SER A 270 16.74 -8.02 15.92
CA SER A 270 16.68 -7.30 14.65
C SER A 270 16.78 -5.79 14.85
N PHE A 271 16.08 -5.27 15.85
CA PHE A 271 16.13 -3.86 16.22
C PHE A 271 17.53 -3.46 16.70
N THR A 272 18.14 -4.25 17.57
CA THR A 272 19.51 -4.03 18.06
C THR A 272 20.54 -4.11 16.93
N ALA A 273 20.38 -5.09 16.02
CA ALA A 273 21.25 -5.24 14.84
C ALA A 273 21.13 -4.02 13.91
N ARG A 274 19.92 -3.48 13.72
CA ARG A 274 19.69 -2.26 12.94
C ARG A 274 20.41 -1.06 13.55
N ILE A 275 20.20 -0.80 14.84
CA ILE A 275 20.90 0.29 15.56
C ILE A 275 22.40 0.15 15.42
N ARG A 276 22.94 -1.04 15.67
CA ARG A 276 24.38 -1.30 15.56
C ARG A 276 24.91 -1.02 14.15
N ALA A 277 24.19 -1.50 13.12
CA ALA A 277 24.56 -1.25 11.73
C ALA A 277 24.63 0.25 11.43
N VAL A 278 23.66 1.03 11.91
CA VAL A 278 23.66 2.50 11.74
C VAL A 278 24.83 3.15 12.48
N LEU A 279 25.04 2.83 13.76
CA LEU A 279 26.06 3.47 14.59
C LEU A 279 27.49 3.19 14.13
N GLU A 280 27.74 2.00 13.58
CA GLU A 280 29.06 1.59 13.11
C GLU A 280 29.36 2.03 11.67
N SER A 281 28.38 2.55 10.91
CA SER A 281 28.54 2.94 9.51
C SER A 281 29.01 4.38 9.36
N ARG A 282 29.88 4.60 8.38
CA ARG A 282 30.41 5.92 8.00
C ARG A 282 29.83 6.41 6.66
N THR A 283 29.34 5.50 5.85
CA THR A 283 28.72 5.79 4.54
C THR A 283 27.40 5.03 4.40
N VAL A 284 26.54 5.49 3.51
CA VAL A 284 25.27 4.82 3.19
C VAL A 284 25.51 3.42 2.59
N GLU A 285 26.55 3.27 1.78
CA GLU A 285 26.92 1.98 1.20
C GLU A 285 27.31 0.97 2.30
N GLU A 286 28.18 1.37 3.22
CA GLU A 286 28.60 0.55 4.37
C GLU A 286 27.40 0.16 5.25
N LEU A 287 26.46 1.09 5.48
CA LEU A 287 25.24 0.81 6.23
C LEU A 287 24.42 -0.30 5.56
N PHE A 288 24.17 -0.20 4.27
CA PHE A 288 23.36 -1.22 3.58
C PHE A 288 24.07 -2.57 3.49
N GLN A 289 25.39 -2.60 3.38
CA GLN A 289 26.18 -3.84 3.49
C GLN A 289 26.04 -4.48 4.88
N ARG A 290 26.06 -3.67 5.96
CA ARG A 290 25.86 -4.16 7.34
C ARG A 290 24.44 -4.65 7.58
N LEU A 291 23.43 -3.94 7.07
CA LEU A 291 22.03 -4.37 7.14
C LEU A 291 21.81 -5.71 6.42
N GLU A 292 22.46 -5.92 5.27
CA GLU A 292 22.43 -7.20 4.56
C GLU A 292 23.17 -8.30 5.33
N ALA A 293 24.38 -8.02 5.81
CA ALA A 293 25.16 -8.98 6.60
C ALA A 293 24.45 -9.40 7.90
N GLY A 294 23.66 -8.49 8.49
CA GLY A 294 22.80 -8.74 9.65
C GLY A 294 21.48 -9.44 9.29
N GLY A 295 21.22 -9.76 8.02
CA GLY A 295 19.99 -10.44 7.57
C GLY A 295 18.74 -9.57 7.60
N LEU A 296 18.86 -8.25 7.79
CA LEU A 296 17.75 -7.31 7.82
C LEU A 296 17.29 -6.90 6.43
N LEU A 297 18.18 -6.96 5.45
CA LEU A 297 17.92 -6.72 4.05
C LEU A 297 18.44 -7.89 3.20
N LEU A 298 17.78 -8.11 2.09
CA LEU A 298 18.12 -9.12 1.10
C LEU A 298 18.26 -8.45 -0.27
N ARG A 299 19.03 -9.07 -1.18
CA ARG A 299 19.11 -8.69 -2.59
C ARG A 299 18.93 -9.89 -3.50
N LEU A 300 18.44 -9.63 -4.72
CA LEU A 300 18.20 -10.68 -5.70
C LEU A 300 19.52 -11.29 -6.18
N SER A 301 20.48 -10.46 -6.60
CA SER A 301 21.79 -10.89 -7.12
C SER A 301 22.91 -10.37 -6.23
N SER A 302 23.88 -11.24 -5.88
CA SER A 302 25.10 -10.86 -5.13
C SER A 302 25.96 -9.85 -5.88
N ASP A 303 25.93 -9.88 -7.22
CA ASP A 303 26.79 -9.08 -8.08
C ASP A 303 26.23 -7.69 -8.41
N VAL A 304 25.01 -7.40 -7.95
CA VAL A 304 24.33 -6.13 -8.21
C VAL A 304 23.97 -5.45 -6.91
N THR A 305 24.48 -4.25 -6.70
CA THR A 305 24.06 -3.39 -5.58
C THR A 305 22.70 -2.75 -5.91
N PRO A 306 21.64 -3.04 -5.12
CA PRO A 306 20.33 -2.44 -5.35
C PRO A 306 20.35 -0.92 -5.15
N THR A 307 19.65 -0.20 -6.03
CA THR A 307 19.51 1.26 -5.96
C THR A 307 18.11 1.72 -5.57
N ALA A 308 17.17 0.77 -5.46
CA ALA A 308 15.81 1.04 -5.02
C ALA A 308 15.56 0.46 -3.62
N TYR A 309 14.65 1.10 -2.90
CA TYR A 309 14.08 0.59 -1.64
C TYR A 309 12.60 0.93 -1.62
N ARG A 310 11.72 -0.07 -1.62
CA ARG A 310 10.26 0.12 -1.68
C ARG A 310 9.49 -0.81 -0.73
N CYS A 311 10.12 -1.27 0.34
CA CYS A 311 9.53 -2.21 1.29
C CYS A 311 9.01 -3.52 0.67
N ALA A 312 9.48 -3.93 -0.50
CA ALA A 312 9.14 -5.23 -1.06
C ALA A 312 9.67 -6.32 -0.12
N THR A 313 8.78 -7.23 0.30
CA THR A 313 9.07 -8.25 1.29
C THR A 313 8.94 -9.62 0.65
N VAL A 314 9.89 -10.49 0.91
CA VAL A 314 9.91 -11.88 0.43
C VAL A 314 10.31 -12.83 1.55
N SER A 315 9.91 -14.11 1.45
CA SER A 315 10.58 -15.16 2.22
C SER A 315 11.91 -15.53 1.56
N ARG A 316 12.81 -16.18 2.30
CA ARG A 316 14.07 -16.67 1.74
C ARG A 316 13.81 -17.72 0.65
N THR A 317 12.80 -18.55 0.82
CA THR A 317 12.40 -19.55 -0.17
C THR A 317 11.89 -18.89 -1.46
N GLU A 318 11.05 -17.84 -1.36
CA GLU A 318 10.64 -17.03 -2.53
C GLU A 318 11.85 -16.41 -3.25
N LEU A 319 12.81 -15.87 -2.50
CA LEU A 319 14.02 -15.30 -3.07
C LEU A 319 14.86 -16.34 -3.81
N GLU A 320 14.99 -17.55 -3.27
CA GLU A 320 15.67 -18.66 -3.94
C GLU A 320 14.99 -19.03 -5.26
N GLN A 321 13.66 -19.05 -5.30
CA GLN A 321 12.92 -19.27 -6.54
C GLN A 321 13.17 -18.17 -7.57
N LEU A 322 13.10 -16.89 -7.16
CA LEU A 322 13.36 -15.76 -8.03
C LEU A 322 14.78 -15.79 -8.63
N ARG A 323 15.77 -16.23 -7.88
CA ARG A 323 17.18 -16.39 -8.31
C ARG A 323 17.36 -17.42 -9.41
N ARG A 324 16.40 -18.33 -9.63
CA ARG A 324 16.42 -19.26 -10.76
C ARG A 324 16.19 -18.57 -12.11
N ILE A 325 15.59 -17.36 -12.12
CA ILE A 325 15.43 -16.56 -13.32
C ILE A 325 16.75 -15.83 -13.57
N THR A 326 17.49 -16.27 -14.57
CA THR A 326 18.81 -15.73 -14.91
C THR A 326 18.79 -14.69 -16.02
N ASP A 327 17.73 -14.69 -16.85
CA ASP A 327 17.56 -13.71 -17.94
C ASP A 327 16.93 -12.42 -17.39
N ILE A 328 17.78 -11.56 -16.79
CA ILE A 328 17.38 -10.29 -16.18
C ILE A 328 17.97 -9.13 -16.98
N VAL A 329 17.08 -8.29 -17.54
CA VAL A 329 17.43 -7.12 -18.36
C VAL A 329 17.43 -5.85 -17.51
N ARG A 330 18.63 -5.24 -17.33
CA ARG A 330 18.87 -4.07 -16.45
C ARG A 330 19.24 -2.79 -17.20
N HIS A 331 18.66 -2.57 -18.38
CA HIS A 331 18.98 -1.43 -19.24
C HIS A 331 18.01 -0.24 -19.11
N GLY A 332 17.43 -0.06 -17.92
CA GLY A 332 16.49 1.03 -17.65
C GLY A 332 15.03 0.66 -17.97
N ARG A 333 14.18 1.67 -17.95
CA ARG A 333 12.73 1.49 -18.18
C ARG A 333 12.44 1.22 -19.65
N VAL A 334 11.43 0.38 -19.90
CA VAL A 334 10.87 0.17 -21.24
C VAL A 334 10.33 1.50 -21.75
N ARG A 335 10.64 1.81 -23.01
CA ARG A 335 10.09 2.93 -23.77
C ARG A 335 9.12 2.46 -24.84
N ARG A 336 9.46 1.32 -25.51
CA ARG A 336 8.64 0.73 -26.55
C ARG A 336 8.85 -0.78 -26.63
N ILE A 337 7.78 -1.52 -26.86
CA ILE A 337 7.81 -2.95 -27.21
C ILE A 337 7.38 -3.05 -28.69
N GLY A 338 8.33 -3.40 -29.55
CA GLY A 338 8.11 -3.66 -30.97
C GLY A 338 7.93 -5.14 -31.27
N ALA A 339 7.76 -5.49 -32.55
CA ALA A 339 7.64 -6.89 -32.99
C ALA A 339 8.95 -7.67 -32.77
N ASP A 340 10.09 -7.04 -33.07
CA ASP A 340 11.41 -7.69 -33.08
C ASP A 340 12.36 -7.14 -32.01
N THR A 341 12.02 -6.02 -31.36
CA THR A 341 12.88 -5.34 -30.39
C THR A 341 12.10 -4.74 -29.24
N VAL A 342 12.77 -4.65 -28.07
CA VAL A 342 12.33 -3.88 -26.91
C VAL A 342 13.30 -2.73 -26.70
N GLU A 343 12.80 -1.49 -26.79
CA GLU A 343 13.56 -0.27 -26.57
C GLU A 343 13.50 0.09 -25.07
N LEU A 344 14.67 0.23 -24.47
CA LEU A 344 14.87 0.56 -23.06
C LEU A 344 15.53 1.93 -22.91
N GLY A 345 15.65 2.44 -21.70
CA GLY A 345 16.29 3.72 -21.43
C GLY A 345 17.77 3.78 -21.84
N GLY A 346 18.48 2.67 -21.73
CA GLY A 346 19.92 2.56 -21.98
C GLY A 346 20.32 1.63 -23.13
N ALA A 347 19.39 0.88 -23.74
CA ALA A 347 19.70 -0.08 -24.81
C ALA A 347 18.43 -0.49 -25.57
N THR A 348 18.65 -1.11 -26.74
CA THR A 348 17.63 -1.88 -27.45
C THR A 348 18.02 -3.35 -27.42
N VAL A 349 17.09 -4.22 -26.99
CA VAL A 349 17.31 -5.67 -26.94
C VAL A 349 16.37 -6.38 -27.91
N PRO A 350 16.75 -7.55 -28.45
CA PRO A 350 15.87 -8.31 -29.33
C PRO A 350 14.64 -8.84 -28.57
N ALA A 351 13.48 -8.76 -29.20
CA ALA A 351 12.27 -9.44 -28.75
C ALA A 351 12.29 -10.89 -29.20
N ARG A 352 11.93 -11.82 -28.30
CA ARG A 352 11.82 -13.24 -28.66
C ARG A 352 10.47 -13.51 -29.35
N PRO A 353 10.42 -14.24 -30.46
CA PRO A 353 9.16 -14.59 -31.11
C PRO A 353 8.20 -15.33 -30.18
N GLY A 354 6.92 -15.02 -30.26
CA GLY A 354 5.87 -15.67 -29.46
C GLY A 354 5.86 -15.29 -27.97
N THR A 355 6.59 -14.24 -27.59
CA THR A 355 6.60 -13.72 -26.22
C THR A 355 5.24 -13.17 -25.82
N LEU A 356 4.83 -13.51 -24.60
CA LEU A 356 3.78 -12.81 -23.86
C LEU A 356 4.42 -11.85 -22.85
N TYR A 357 4.14 -10.57 -23.00
CA TYR A 357 4.58 -9.54 -22.07
C TYR A 357 3.57 -9.37 -20.95
N ILE A 358 4.05 -9.20 -19.71
CA ILE A 358 3.22 -9.01 -18.51
C ILE A 358 3.60 -7.65 -17.92
N ASP A 359 2.69 -6.68 -18.04
CA ASP A 359 2.92 -5.33 -17.53
C ASP A 359 2.72 -5.27 -16.01
N CYS A 360 3.80 -5.03 -15.30
CA CYS A 360 3.85 -4.84 -13.84
C CYS A 360 4.33 -3.44 -13.45
N THR A 361 4.12 -2.41 -14.30
CA THR A 361 4.76 -1.10 -14.16
C THR A 361 3.94 -0.03 -13.41
N ALA A 362 2.83 -0.38 -12.77
CA ALA A 362 2.11 0.55 -11.92
C ALA A 362 2.98 1.06 -10.75
N ASP A 363 2.76 2.31 -10.35
CA ASP A 363 3.57 2.92 -9.29
C ASP A 363 3.29 2.34 -7.89
N GLY A 364 2.16 1.64 -7.70
CA GLY A 364 1.67 1.28 -6.38
C GLY A 364 1.26 2.55 -5.62
N LEU A 365 1.99 2.89 -4.56
CA LEU A 365 1.82 4.18 -3.88
C LEU A 365 2.42 5.31 -4.72
N GLU A 366 1.60 6.31 -5.05
CA GLU A 366 2.06 7.48 -5.78
C GLU A 366 2.96 8.37 -4.90
N ALA A 367 4.06 8.85 -5.47
CA ALA A 367 4.88 9.84 -4.78
C ALA A 367 4.17 11.19 -4.78
N ARG A 368 3.60 11.57 -3.64
CA ARG A 368 2.92 12.85 -3.43
C ARG A 368 3.64 13.70 -2.39
N PRO A 369 3.50 15.03 -2.47
CA PRO A 369 4.01 15.92 -1.43
C PRO A 369 3.42 15.56 -0.07
N VAL A 370 4.22 15.67 0.98
CA VAL A 370 3.69 15.62 2.35
C VAL A 370 2.94 16.91 2.63
N VAL A 371 1.72 16.78 3.12
CA VAL A 371 0.89 17.92 3.56
C VAL A 371 0.51 17.74 5.03
N PRO A 372 0.13 18.80 5.76
CA PRO A 372 -0.44 18.65 7.10
C PRO A 372 -1.61 17.69 7.08
N MET A 373 -1.61 16.71 7.99
CA MET A 373 -2.67 15.71 8.06
C MET A 373 -3.98 16.31 8.51
N PHE A 374 -3.94 17.22 9.47
CA PHE A 374 -5.11 17.93 10.03
C PHE A 374 -5.07 19.39 9.59
N SER A 375 -6.09 19.83 8.90
CA SER A 375 -6.17 21.21 8.38
C SER A 375 -7.63 21.70 8.39
N GLY A 376 -8.05 22.32 9.47
CA GLY A 376 -9.40 22.88 9.64
C GLY A 376 -10.47 21.80 9.44
N SER A 377 -11.29 21.94 8.39
CA SER A 377 -12.38 20.98 8.08
C SER A 377 -11.91 19.69 7.37
N ARG A 378 -10.60 19.48 7.16
CA ARG A 378 -10.08 18.36 6.38
C ARG A 378 -9.05 17.56 7.16
N ILE A 379 -9.13 16.21 7.02
CA ILE A 379 -8.07 15.26 7.38
C ILE A 379 -7.60 14.61 6.09
N THR A 380 -6.28 14.62 5.83
CA THR A 380 -5.67 13.96 4.66
C THR A 380 -4.84 12.79 5.16
N LEU A 381 -5.36 11.57 4.99
CA LEU A 381 -4.68 10.38 5.48
C LEU A 381 -3.42 10.11 4.68
N GLN A 382 -2.30 10.01 5.38
CA GLN A 382 -0.97 9.76 4.84
C GLN A 382 -0.26 8.72 5.70
N THR A 383 0.82 8.16 5.19
CA THR A 383 1.66 7.21 5.93
C THR A 383 2.45 7.93 7.01
N LEU A 384 2.36 7.50 8.25
CA LEU A 384 3.19 7.92 9.38
C LEU A 384 4.39 6.97 9.53
N VAL A 385 4.09 5.69 9.64
CA VAL A 385 5.10 4.62 9.72
C VAL A 385 5.24 4.00 8.34
N PRO A 386 6.43 4.00 7.74
CA PRO A 386 6.65 3.41 6.42
C PRO A 386 6.08 1.99 6.31
N CYS A 387 5.33 1.71 5.23
CA CYS A 387 4.71 0.42 4.94
C CYS A 387 3.59 -0.01 5.92
N GLN A 388 3.14 0.86 6.83
CA GLN A 388 2.08 0.61 7.82
C GLN A 388 0.89 1.57 7.62
N GLN A 389 0.25 1.51 6.45
CA GLN A 389 -0.82 2.45 6.07
C GLN A 389 -2.05 2.32 6.96
N VAL A 390 -2.48 1.10 7.29
CA VAL A 390 -3.67 0.88 8.13
C VAL A 390 -3.45 1.32 9.56
N PHE A 391 -2.27 1.03 10.14
CA PHE A 391 -1.88 1.55 11.43
C PHE A 391 -1.85 3.08 11.43
N SER A 392 -1.23 3.70 10.41
CA SER A 392 -1.15 5.16 10.28
C SER A 392 -2.53 5.82 10.25
N ALA A 393 -3.50 5.20 9.57
CA ALA A 393 -4.87 5.72 9.50
C ALA A 393 -5.64 5.51 10.83
N ALA A 394 -5.49 4.37 11.48
CA ALA A 394 -6.08 4.09 12.80
C ALA A 394 -5.51 5.04 13.87
N PHE A 395 -4.18 5.24 13.87
CA PHE A 395 -3.50 6.18 14.77
C PHE A 395 -3.96 7.63 14.55
N ALA A 396 -4.15 8.05 13.30
CA ALA A 396 -4.67 9.38 12.98
C ALA A 396 -6.11 9.56 13.51
N ALA A 397 -6.95 8.52 13.49
CA ALA A 397 -8.29 8.55 14.07
C ALA A 397 -8.25 8.66 15.60
N HIS A 398 -7.34 7.93 16.26
CA HIS A 398 -7.11 8.06 17.70
C HIS A 398 -6.67 9.49 18.09
N VAL A 399 -5.73 10.06 17.35
CA VAL A 399 -5.26 11.43 17.58
C VAL A 399 -6.38 12.44 17.33
N GLU A 400 -7.23 12.24 16.31
CA GLU A 400 -8.42 13.09 16.09
C GLU A 400 -9.42 13.00 17.24
N ALA A 401 -9.61 11.80 17.81
CA ALA A 401 -10.52 11.58 18.93
C ALA A 401 -10.02 12.15 20.26
N THR A 402 -8.69 12.20 20.45
CA THR A 402 -8.07 12.49 21.77
C THR A 402 -7.61 13.94 21.90
N TYR A 403 -7.15 14.56 20.83
CA TYR A 403 -6.58 15.91 20.86
C TYR A 403 -7.51 16.91 20.14
N GLU A 404 -7.49 18.17 20.56
CA GLU A 404 -8.36 19.23 19.97
C GLU A 404 -7.61 20.06 18.94
N ASP A 405 -6.38 20.48 19.24
CA ASP A 405 -5.61 21.44 18.45
C ASP A 405 -4.91 20.81 17.24
N ASP A 406 -5.15 21.34 16.04
CA ASP A 406 -4.54 20.85 14.79
C ASP A 406 -3.00 20.97 14.77
N ALA A 407 -2.42 21.96 15.42
CA ALA A 407 -0.97 22.09 15.49
C ALA A 407 -0.37 20.95 16.33
N GLU A 408 -1.01 20.58 17.44
CA GLU A 408 -0.61 19.44 18.26
C GLU A 408 -0.81 18.13 17.52
N LYS A 409 -1.97 17.91 16.90
CA LYS A 409 -2.24 16.73 16.07
C LYS A 409 -1.20 16.56 14.97
N ASN A 410 -0.87 17.62 14.25
CA ASN A 410 0.16 17.60 13.20
C ASN A 410 1.58 17.40 13.74
N ARG A 411 1.85 17.78 14.99
CA ARG A 411 3.11 17.47 15.66
C ARG A 411 3.23 16.00 16.01
N ILE A 412 2.12 15.33 16.33
CA ILE A 412 2.04 13.90 16.64
C ILE A 412 2.02 13.07 15.35
N CYS A 413 1.25 13.51 14.34
CA CYS A 413 1.04 12.81 13.08
C CYS A 413 1.82 13.47 11.94
N VAL A 414 3.16 13.46 12.02
CA VAL A 414 4.01 13.93 10.92
C VAL A 414 4.10 12.83 9.86
N ALA A 415 3.58 13.09 8.67
CA ALA A 415 3.61 12.13 7.58
C ALA A 415 5.00 12.01 6.94
N ALA A 416 5.34 10.82 6.47
CA ALA A 416 6.55 10.54 5.72
C ALA A 416 6.24 10.10 4.29
N PRO A 417 7.01 10.57 3.29
CA PRO A 417 6.89 10.05 1.94
C PRO A 417 7.32 8.57 1.89
N HIS A 418 6.70 7.81 0.97
CA HIS A 418 7.11 6.42 0.76
C HIS A 418 8.54 6.36 0.19
N PRO A 419 9.47 5.60 0.79
CA PRO A 419 10.85 5.55 0.34
C PRO A 419 10.97 4.87 -1.04
N ASN A 420 11.89 5.35 -1.87
CA ASN A 420 12.18 4.83 -3.21
C ASN A 420 13.66 4.53 -3.45
N THR A 421 14.53 5.05 -2.60
CA THR A 421 15.99 4.88 -2.67
C THR A 421 16.57 4.58 -1.28
N ALA A 422 17.86 4.22 -1.21
CA ALA A 422 18.59 4.06 0.04
C ALA A 422 18.56 5.36 0.89
N LEU A 423 18.74 6.52 0.25
CA LEU A 423 18.66 7.82 0.96
C LEU A 423 17.26 8.10 1.51
N ASP A 424 16.21 7.73 0.77
CA ASP A 424 14.85 7.87 1.28
C ASP A 424 14.62 6.94 2.48
N TRP A 425 15.24 5.76 2.50
CA TRP A 425 15.21 4.88 3.66
C TRP A 425 15.83 5.55 4.89
N LEU A 426 17.01 6.20 4.75
CA LEU A 426 17.63 6.92 5.85
C LEU A 426 16.72 8.05 6.37
N ARG A 427 16.16 8.85 5.46
CA ARG A 427 15.23 9.93 5.81
C ARG A 427 14.00 9.39 6.54
N SER A 428 13.41 8.30 6.02
CA SER A 428 12.25 7.66 6.62
C SER A 428 12.56 7.03 7.97
N SER A 429 13.76 6.45 8.16
CA SER A 429 14.20 5.87 9.44
C SER A 429 14.44 6.94 10.48
N ALA A 430 15.17 8.01 10.15
CA ALA A 430 15.37 9.14 11.05
C ALA A 430 14.05 9.81 11.44
N HIS A 431 13.11 9.91 10.51
CA HIS A 431 11.76 10.41 10.76
C HIS A 431 10.97 9.49 11.69
N LEU A 432 11.04 8.17 11.48
CA LEU A 432 10.38 7.19 12.34
C LEU A 432 10.94 7.25 13.76
N ASP A 433 12.26 7.36 13.93
CA ASP A 433 12.86 7.52 15.25
C ASP A 433 12.35 8.77 15.97
N ASP A 434 12.22 9.90 15.25
CA ASP A 434 11.61 11.14 15.78
C ASP A 434 10.15 10.94 16.22
N LEU A 435 9.35 10.19 15.47
CA LEU A 435 7.97 9.89 15.82
C LEU A 435 7.90 8.96 17.06
N LEU A 436 8.66 7.87 17.05
CA LEU A 436 8.66 6.91 18.14
C LEU A 436 9.12 7.56 19.47
N LEU A 437 10.19 8.35 19.46
CA LEU A 437 10.65 9.10 20.61
C LEU A 437 9.58 10.05 21.17
N ARG A 438 8.76 10.64 20.30
CA ARG A 438 7.67 11.54 20.66
C ARG A 438 6.46 10.79 21.21
N TRP A 439 6.04 9.71 20.54
CA TRP A 439 4.89 8.91 20.94
C TRP A 439 5.15 8.21 22.28
N PHE A 440 6.36 7.70 22.48
CA PHE A 440 6.72 7.00 23.72
C PHE A 440 6.99 7.93 24.90
N ALA A 441 7.18 9.23 24.67
CA ALA A 441 7.19 10.23 25.73
C ALA A 441 5.79 10.57 26.24
N ASP A 442 4.74 10.24 25.47
CA ASP A 442 3.33 10.41 25.84
C ASP A 442 2.76 9.04 26.25
N ARG A 443 2.35 8.94 27.52
CA ARG A 443 1.86 7.69 28.09
C ARG A 443 0.59 7.19 27.40
N GLY A 444 -0.33 8.10 27.03
CA GLY A 444 -1.59 7.74 26.37
C GLY A 444 -1.34 7.16 24.98
N LEU A 445 -0.44 7.78 24.20
CA LEU A 445 -0.06 7.29 22.87
C LEU A 445 0.67 5.95 22.97
N LEU A 446 1.55 5.77 23.97
CA LEU A 446 2.25 4.50 24.21
C LEU A 446 1.26 3.36 24.50
N GLU A 447 0.34 3.58 25.46
CA GLU A 447 -0.68 2.61 25.83
C GLU A 447 -1.58 2.25 24.63
N TRP A 448 -1.93 3.22 23.81
CA TRP A 448 -2.71 2.97 22.60
C TRP A 448 -1.94 2.16 21.53
N CYS A 449 -0.67 2.50 21.31
CA CYS A 449 0.19 1.73 20.40
C CYS A 449 0.31 0.27 20.85
N ASP A 450 0.52 0.04 22.14
CA ASP A 450 0.61 -1.33 22.69
C ASP A 450 -0.70 -2.13 22.57
N ALA A 451 -1.84 -1.45 22.67
CA ALA A 451 -3.14 -2.08 22.50
C ALA A 451 -3.53 -2.32 21.02
N SER A 452 -2.85 -1.64 20.08
CA SER A 452 -3.16 -1.77 18.64
C SER A 452 -2.57 -3.05 18.06
N ARG A 453 -3.41 -3.92 17.51
CA ARG A 453 -2.96 -5.11 16.79
C ARG A 453 -2.31 -4.81 15.43
N LEU A 454 -2.47 -3.58 14.90
CA LEU A 454 -1.99 -3.18 13.57
C LEU A 454 -0.50 -2.83 13.53
N THR A 455 0.20 -2.91 14.66
CA THR A 455 1.63 -2.65 14.75
C THR A 455 2.35 -3.77 15.48
N LYS A 456 3.61 -3.98 15.11
CA LYS A 456 4.51 -4.86 15.85
C LYS A 456 5.27 -4.14 16.99
N TYR A 457 5.09 -2.84 17.16
CA TYR A 457 5.81 -2.03 18.13
C TYR A 457 5.08 -2.02 19.50
N SER A 458 5.13 -3.14 20.21
CA SER A 458 4.65 -3.25 21.61
C SER A 458 5.78 -2.92 22.57
N ILE A 459 6.00 -1.64 22.83
CA ILE A 459 7.16 -1.14 23.61
C ILE A 459 6.82 -0.94 25.10
N GLY A 460 5.58 -0.61 25.41
CA GLY A 460 5.13 -0.41 26.80
C GLY A 460 5.16 -1.68 27.65
N SER A 461 5.05 -2.85 27.01
CA SER A 461 5.20 -4.15 27.66
C SER A 461 6.63 -4.54 28.01
N LEU A 462 7.64 -3.79 27.49
CA LEU A 462 9.06 -4.04 27.78
C LEU A 462 9.39 -3.66 29.24
N PRO A 463 10.30 -4.39 29.90
CA PRO A 463 10.88 -3.98 31.16
C PRO A 463 11.49 -2.58 31.08
N ASP A 464 11.42 -1.79 32.15
CA ASP A 464 11.89 -0.39 32.20
C ASP A 464 13.35 -0.21 31.73
N GLU A 465 14.21 -1.15 32.08
CA GLU A 465 15.63 -1.14 31.66
C GLU A 465 15.78 -1.29 30.15
N LEU A 466 15.03 -2.22 29.54
CA LEU A 466 15.06 -2.43 28.10
C LEU A 466 14.42 -1.26 27.36
N ARG A 467 13.35 -0.69 27.89
CA ARG A 467 12.72 0.50 27.32
C ARG A 467 13.66 1.70 27.37
N THR A 468 14.38 1.91 28.46
CA THR A 468 15.39 2.97 28.57
C THR A 468 16.53 2.77 27.57
N ALA A 469 17.07 1.56 27.47
CA ALA A 469 18.12 1.24 26.49
C ALA A 469 17.63 1.44 25.03
N LEU A 470 16.37 1.12 24.76
CA LEU A 470 15.74 1.37 23.46
C LEU A 470 15.68 2.87 23.14
N PHE A 471 15.27 3.71 24.08
CA PHE A 471 15.23 5.16 23.89
C PHE A 471 16.62 5.76 23.64
N GLU A 472 17.61 5.34 24.41
CA GLU A 472 19.00 5.76 24.20
C GLU A 472 19.51 5.32 22.83
N GLY A 473 19.16 4.10 22.40
CA GLY A 473 19.49 3.57 21.08
C GLY A 473 18.86 4.37 19.96
N LEU A 474 17.58 4.70 20.06
CA LEU A 474 16.87 5.53 19.06
C LEU A 474 17.46 6.93 18.96
N HIS A 475 17.80 7.56 20.07
CA HIS A 475 18.46 8.87 20.07
C HIS A 475 19.82 8.83 19.36
N ALA A 476 20.63 7.81 19.65
CA ALA A 476 21.93 7.62 19.04
C ALA A 476 21.81 7.31 17.53
N GLU A 477 20.89 6.41 17.16
CA GLU A 477 20.60 6.04 15.77
C GLU A 477 20.18 7.26 14.95
N ARG A 478 19.19 8.00 15.42
CA ARG A 478 18.71 9.23 14.78
C ARG A 478 19.84 10.21 14.49
N LYS A 479 20.70 10.47 15.49
CA LYS A 479 21.86 11.37 15.34
C LYS A 479 22.81 10.87 14.25
N GLN A 480 23.10 9.58 14.21
CA GLN A 480 23.98 8.99 13.21
C GLN A 480 23.37 9.01 11.82
N LEU A 481 22.07 8.72 11.68
CA LEU A 481 21.35 8.83 10.39
C LEU A 481 21.40 10.25 9.84
N GLN A 482 21.24 11.27 10.70
CA GLN A 482 21.36 12.68 10.29
C GLN A 482 22.78 13.02 9.83
N GLN A 483 23.82 12.47 10.47
CA GLN A 483 25.21 12.66 10.04
C GLN A 483 25.50 12.00 8.70
N LEU A 484 25.01 10.78 8.48
CA LEU A 484 25.11 10.09 7.19
C LEU A 484 24.42 10.88 6.06
N LEU A 485 23.21 11.39 6.31
CA LEU A 485 22.49 12.23 5.36
C LEU A 485 23.26 13.53 5.02
N ALA A 486 23.79 14.22 6.03
CA ALA A 486 24.56 15.44 5.83
C ALA A 486 25.84 15.19 5.01
N HIS A 487 26.50 14.05 5.21
CA HIS A 487 27.68 13.64 4.45
C HIS A 487 27.36 13.40 2.97
N GLU A 488 26.25 12.69 2.70
CA GLU A 488 25.79 12.44 1.31
C GLU A 488 25.41 13.73 0.59
N ASP A 489 24.67 14.63 1.25
CA ASP A 489 24.26 15.92 0.66
C ASP A 489 25.52 16.77 0.31
N GLN A 490 26.56 16.75 1.14
CA GLN A 490 27.84 17.43 0.86
C GLN A 490 28.56 16.78 -0.34
N THR A 491 28.58 15.45 -0.38
CA THR A 491 29.25 14.70 -1.48
C THR A 491 28.57 14.99 -2.82
N VAL A 492 27.24 15.03 -2.86
CA VAL A 492 26.47 15.39 -4.04
C VAL A 492 26.75 16.84 -4.46
N ALA A 493 26.75 17.79 -3.52
CA ALA A 493 27.04 19.19 -3.77
C ALA A 493 28.44 19.41 -4.39
N VAL A 494 29.47 18.71 -3.86
CA VAL A 494 30.83 18.75 -4.40
C VAL A 494 30.88 18.14 -5.80
N ALA A 495 30.24 17.00 -6.04
CA ALA A 495 30.18 16.38 -7.36
C ALA A 495 29.53 17.28 -8.41
N VAL A 496 28.42 17.96 -8.07
CA VAL A 496 27.76 18.93 -8.94
C VAL A 496 28.65 20.14 -9.21
N ALA A 497 29.33 20.69 -8.20
CA ALA A 497 30.25 21.82 -8.35
C ALA A 497 31.43 21.47 -9.29
N VAL A 498 32.00 20.28 -9.15
CA VAL A 498 33.08 19.78 -10.04
C VAL A 498 32.59 19.60 -11.46
N ALA A 499 31.38 19.04 -11.67
CA ALA A 499 30.79 18.86 -13.00
C ALA A 499 30.48 20.19 -13.70
N VAL A 500 30.03 21.20 -12.95
CA VAL A 500 29.78 22.55 -13.46
C VAL A 500 31.09 23.27 -13.79
N ALA A 501 32.16 23.05 -13.03
CA ALA A 501 33.48 23.64 -13.29
C ALA A 501 34.24 23.00 -14.45
N ALA A 502 33.83 21.77 -14.85
CA ALA A 502 34.45 21.04 -15.99
C ALA A 502 33.77 21.29 -17.33
N ASN A 503 32.64 22.01 -17.36
CA ASN A 503 31.94 22.50 -18.59
C ASN A 503 32.17 24.01 -18.78
#